data_ee708581cab05b28f281ab0671658a7a
#
_entry.id   ee708581cab05b28f281ab0671658a7a
#
_cell.length_a   1.000
_cell.length_b   1.000
_cell.length_c   1.000
_cell.angle_alpha   90.00
_cell.angle_beta   90.00
_cell.angle_gamma   90.00
#
_symmetry.space_group_name_H-M   'P 1'
#
loop_
_entity.id
_entity.type
_entity.pdbx_description
1 polymer ?
#
loop_
_entity_poly.entity_id
_entity_poly.type
_entity_poly.pdbx_seq_one_letter_code
_entity_poly.pdbx_strand_id
1 'polypeptide(L)'
;MAGKRGHAIVLGGSMAGLGAARALANHFDRVTLVERDELTTRSDLRKGVPQAQHAHGLLPSGYQILSDYFPGLMEELVDHGAIRGDLTGDFLWYQYGGWKLRADSGLEAIVVS
;
A
#
# COMPACT_ATOMS: atom_id res chain seq x y z
N MET A 1 -22.96 -19.47 8.22
CA MET A 1 -21.97 -18.38 8.31
C MET A 1 -21.41 -18.36 9.72
N ALA A 2 -20.11 -18.41 9.87
CA ALA A 2 -19.52 -18.13 11.16
C ALA A 2 -19.78 -16.65 11.49
N GLY A 3 -20.42 -16.37 12.65
CA GLY A 3 -20.60 -15.01 13.14
C GLY A 3 -19.27 -14.31 13.35
N LYS A 4 -19.23 -12.98 13.23
CA LYS A 4 -18.06 -12.19 13.55
C LYS A 4 -17.67 -12.42 15.02
N ARG A 5 -16.39 -12.26 15.30
CA ARG A 5 -15.83 -12.43 16.66
C ARG A 5 -15.67 -11.05 17.28
N GLY A 6 -16.07 -10.86 18.49
CA GLY A 6 -15.88 -9.71 19.36
C GLY A 6 -14.99 -8.56 18.86
N HIS A 7 -13.89 -8.27 19.55
CA HIS A 7 -13.06 -7.08 19.32
C HIS A 7 -11.60 -7.44 19.05
N ALA A 8 -11.05 -6.94 17.95
CA ALA A 8 -9.62 -7.02 17.63
C ALA A 8 -8.92 -5.69 17.87
N ILE A 9 -7.67 -5.75 18.30
CA ILE A 9 -6.81 -4.57 18.50
C ILE A 9 -5.57 -4.74 17.62
N VAL A 10 -5.26 -3.71 16.85
CA VAL A 10 -4.04 -3.61 16.01
C VAL A 10 -3.15 -2.53 16.60
N LEU A 11 -1.91 -2.87 16.86
CA LEU A 11 -0.90 -1.93 17.36
C LEU A 11 0.00 -1.46 16.22
N GLY A 12 -0.01 -0.16 15.96
CA GLY A 12 0.74 0.50 14.88
C GLY A 12 -0.13 0.80 13.66
N GLY A 13 -0.08 2.04 13.21
CA GLY A 13 -0.87 2.61 12.08
C GLY A 13 -0.05 2.86 10.82
N SER A 14 0.97 2.05 10.58
CA SER A 14 1.70 2.02 9.31
C SER A 14 1.06 1.04 8.33
N MET A 15 1.68 0.82 7.18
CA MET A 15 1.16 -0.01 6.09
C MET A 15 0.68 -1.39 6.57
N ALA A 16 1.50 -2.08 7.37
CA ALA A 16 1.17 -3.40 7.90
C ALA A 16 -0.03 -3.36 8.84
N GLY A 17 -0.09 -2.36 9.73
CA GLY A 17 -1.20 -2.19 10.67
C GLY A 17 -2.50 -1.85 9.98
N LEU A 18 -2.48 -0.98 8.98
CA LEU A 18 -3.65 -0.63 8.17
C LEU A 18 -4.18 -1.85 7.40
N GLY A 19 -3.29 -2.62 6.76
CA GLY A 19 -3.66 -3.85 6.07
C GLY A 19 -4.24 -4.90 7.01
N ALA A 20 -3.63 -5.08 8.19
CA ALA A 20 -4.12 -5.99 9.23
C ALA A 20 -5.51 -5.56 9.74
N ALA A 21 -5.70 -4.27 10.03
CA ALA A 21 -6.99 -3.75 10.48
C ALA A 21 -8.09 -3.98 9.42
N ARG A 22 -7.77 -3.74 8.15
CA ARG A 22 -8.70 -3.99 7.05
C ARG A 22 -9.08 -5.47 6.92
N ALA A 23 -8.09 -6.36 6.99
CA ALA A 23 -8.34 -7.80 6.93
C ALA A 23 -9.19 -8.28 8.13
N LEU A 24 -8.87 -7.82 9.34
CA LEU A 24 -9.59 -8.18 10.56
C LEU A 24 -11.04 -7.67 10.57
N ALA A 25 -11.34 -6.57 9.88
CA ALA A 25 -12.68 -6.03 9.76
C ALA A 25 -13.69 -6.99 9.10
N ASN A 26 -13.21 -7.97 8.37
CA ASN A 26 -14.06 -9.02 7.80
C ASN A 26 -14.45 -10.09 8.82
N HIS A 27 -13.71 -10.21 9.94
CA HIS A 27 -13.81 -11.32 10.89
C HIS A 27 -14.23 -10.90 12.30
N PHE A 28 -14.12 -9.61 12.63
CA PHE A 28 -14.43 -9.07 13.95
C PHE A 28 -15.52 -8.01 13.88
N ASP A 29 -16.31 -7.92 14.95
CA ASP A 29 -17.40 -6.92 15.07
C ASP A 29 -16.83 -5.51 15.20
N ARG A 30 -15.67 -5.40 15.85
CA ARG A 30 -14.97 -4.15 16.05
C ARG A 30 -13.45 -4.36 15.88
N VAL A 31 -12.81 -3.43 15.20
CA VAL A 31 -11.34 -3.36 15.11
C VAL A 31 -10.91 -1.99 15.61
N THR A 32 -9.99 -1.95 16.57
CA THR A 32 -9.37 -0.72 17.04
C THR A 32 -7.90 -0.71 16.63
N LEU A 33 -7.48 0.31 15.91
CA LEU A 33 -6.08 0.56 15.59
C LEU A 33 -5.54 1.58 16.59
N VAL A 34 -4.45 1.22 17.25
CA VAL A 34 -3.75 2.09 18.21
C VAL A 34 -2.44 2.54 17.59
N GLU A 35 -2.27 3.84 17.43
CA GLU A 35 -1.07 4.46 16.89
C GLU A 35 -0.54 5.49 17.91
N ARG A 36 0.78 5.52 18.11
CA ARG A 36 1.41 6.48 19.02
C ARG A 36 1.58 7.86 18.41
N ASP A 37 1.71 7.94 17.07
CA ASP A 37 1.84 9.19 16.36
C ASP A 37 0.44 9.78 16.08
N GLU A 38 0.34 11.09 16.03
CA GLU A 38 -0.89 11.74 15.61
C GLU A 38 -1.17 11.43 14.13
N LEU A 39 -2.35 10.87 13.86
CA LEU A 39 -2.81 10.60 12.51
C LEU A 39 -3.50 11.85 11.97
N THR A 40 -2.86 12.50 11.03
CA THR A 40 -3.41 13.67 10.34
C THR A 40 -3.95 13.27 8.96
N THR A 41 -4.85 14.08 8.41
CA THR A 41 -5.30 13.95 7.01
C THR A 41 -4.28 14.48 6.01
N ARG A 42 -3.17 15.03 6.49
CA ARG A 42 -2.08 15.59 5.67
C ARG A 42 -0.99 14.56 5.47
N SER A 43 -0.32 14.62 4.32
CA SER A 43 0.85 13.78 3.99
C SER A 43 2.10 14.24 4.76
N ASP A 44 1.97 14.44 6.06
CA ASP A 44 3.08 14.87 6.91
C ASP A 44 3.94 13.69 7.34
N LEU A 45 5.24 13.93 7.45
CA LEU A 45 6.18 12.92 7.93
C LEU A 45 5.91 12.61 9.40
N ARG A 46 5.79 11.32 9.73
CA ARG A 46 5.61 10.84 11.09
C ARG A 46 6.92 10.30 11.66
N LYS A 47 7.18 10.59 12.94
CA LYS A 47 8.38 10.13 13.65
C LYS A 47 8.55 8.62 13.62
N GLY A 48 7.45 7.88 13.71
CA GLY A 48 7.44 6.42 13.71
C GLY A 48 7.63 5.78 12.33
N VAL A 49 7.65 6.58 11.25
CA VAL A 49 7.74 6.08 9.86
C VAL A 49 8.80 6.87 9.07
N PRO A 50 10.08 6.84 9.48
CA PRO A 50 11.13 7.64 8.83
C PRO A 50 11.37 7.24 7.37
N GLN A 51 11.07 5.99 6.99
CA GLN A 51 11.16 5.50 5.63
C GLN A 51 10.15 6.15 4.66
N ALA A 52 9.13 6.83 5.16
CA ALA A 52 8.15 7.54 4.32
C ALA A 52 8.79 8.66 3.46
N GLN A 53 10.03 9.08 3.77
CA GLN A 53 10.77 10.06 2.98
C GLN A 53 11.40 9.49 1.69
N HIS A 54 11.35 8.18 1.51
CA HIS A 54 11.94 7.51 0.36
C HIS A 54 10.87 7.13 -0.66
N ALA A 55 11.29 7.03 -1.92
CA ALA A 55 10.43 6.47 -2.96
C ALA A 55 10.15 4.98 -2.68
N HIS A 56 8.91 4.59 -2.83
CA HIS A 56 8.46 3.21 -2.61
C HIS A 56 7.76 2.70 -3.86
N GLY A 57 8.13 1.50 -4.29
CA GLY A 57 7.46 0.78 -5.37
C GLY A 57 6.57 -0.32 -4.80
N LEU A 58 5.30 -0.31 -5.18
CA LEU A 58 4.38 -1.39 -4.92
C LEU A 58 4.30 -2.26 -6.16
N LEU A 59 4.82 -3.48 -6.03
CA LEU A 59 4.86 -4.45 -7.12
C LEU A 59 3.49 -5.10 -7.36
N PRO A 60 3.26 -5.78 -8.50
CA PRO A 60 1.93 -6.21 -8.94
C PRO A 60 1.12 -6.98 -7.91
N SER A 61 1.74 -7.88 -7.17
CA SER A 61 1.04 -8.66 -6.14
C SER A 61 0.48 -7.78 -5.01
N GLY A 62 1.32 -6.88 -4.50
CA GLY A 62 0.91 -5.92 -3.48
C GLY A 62 -0.10 -4.90 -4.00
N TYR A 63 0.09 -4.45 -5.25
CA TYR A 63 -0.85 -3.59 -5.95
C TYR A 63 -2.25 -4.22 -5.98
N GLN A 64 -2.36 -5.46 -6.42
CA GLN A 64 -3.64 -6.16 -6.52
C GLN A 64 -4.29 -6.35 -5.14
N ILE A 65 -3.54 -6.79 -4.14
CA ILE A 65 -4.05 -7.01 -2.78
C ILE A 65 -4.58 -5.70 -2.18
N LEU A 66 -3.84 -4.60 -2.32
CA LEU A 66 -4.29 -3.31 -1.80
C LEU A 66 -5.47 -2.74 -2.58
N SER A 67 -5.54 -2.96 -3.89
CA SER A 67 -6.70 -2.57 -4.70
C SER A 67 -7.96 -3.31 -4.26
N ASP A 68 -7.84 -4.59 -3.93
CA ASP A 68 -8.96 -5.40 -3.46
C ASP A 68 -9.42 -4.99 -2.05
N TYR A 69 -8.47 -4.67 -1.17
CA TYR A 69 -8.78 -4.25 0.20
C TYR A 69 -9.31 -2.82 0.28
N PHE A 70 -8.84 -1.95 -0.57
CA PHE A 70 -9.14 -0.52 -0.57
C PHE A 70 -9.53 -0.07 -1.99
N PRO A 71 -10.76 -0.37 -2.44
CA PRO A 71 -11.22 0.06 -3.76
C PRO A 71 -11.10 1.58 -3.94
N GLY A 72 -10.51 2.01 -5.06
CA GLY A 72 -10.26 3.42 -5.36
C GLY A 72 -8.93 3.98 -4.83
N LEU A 73 -8.17 3.21 -4.02
CA LEU A 73 -6.90 3.68 -3.45
C LEU A 73 -5.88 4.03 -4.53
N MET A 74 -5.78 3.23 -5.59
CA MET A 74 -4.76 3.44 -6.62
C MET A 74 -5.02 4.70 -7.43
N GLU A 75 -6.28 5.00 -7.69
CA GLU A 75 -6.73 6.23 -8.35
C GLU A 75 -6.42 7.44 -7.46
N GLU A 76 -6.72 7.35 -6.18
CA GLU A 76 -6.42 8.41 -5.20
C GLU A 76 -4.91 8.67 -5.10
N LEU A 77 -4.09 7.63 -5.09
CA LEU A 77 -2.63 7.78 -5.08
C LEU A 77 -2.12 8.48 -6.34
N VAL A 78 -2.65 8.13 -7.51
CA VAL A 78 -2.30 8.80 -8.79
C VAL A 78 -2.70 10.27 -8.75
N ASP A 79 -3.88 10.60 -8.24
CA ASP A 79 -4.33 11.98 -8.08
C ASP A 79 -3.43 12.80 -7.14
N HIS A 80 -2.73 12.12 -6.21
CA HIS A 80 -1.74 12.71 -5.32
C HIS A 80 -0.29 12.63 -5.85
N GLY A 81 -0.11 12.23 -7.11
CA GLY A 81 1.20 12.28 -7.77
C GLY A 81 1.94 10.95 -7.87
N ALA A 82 1.33 9.82 -7.47
CA ALA A 82 1.92 8.52 -7.70
C ALA A 82 2.00 8.18 -9.20
N ILE A 83 3.03 7.45 -9.58
CA ILE A 83 3.25 7.01 -10.95
C ILE A 83 2.83 5.55 -11.07
N ARG A 84 1.82 5.30 -11.90
CA ARG A 84 1.31 3.96 -12.20
C ARG A 84 1.70 3.55 -13.62
N GLY A 85 2.05 2.29 -13.82
CA GLY A 85 2.36 1.77 -15.16
C GLY A 85 2.57 0.28 -15.18
N ASP A 86 2.77 -0.25 -16.39
CA ASP A 86 3.18 -1.64 -16.59
C ASP A 86 4.59 -1.87 -16.06
N LEU A 87 4.77 -2.93 -15.28
CA LEU A 87 6.01 -3.23 -14.57
C LEU A 87 7.23 -3.30 -15.50
N THR A 88 7.07 -3.83 -16.69
CA THR A 88 8.16 -4.03 -17.65
C THR A 88 8.04 -3.20 -18.92
N GLY A 89 6.86 -2.65 -19.19
CA GLY A 89 6.60 -1.78 -20.33
C GLY A 89 6.93 -0.31 -20.04
N ASP A 90 6.55 0.19 -18.88
CA ASP A 90 6.63 1.61 -18.53
C ASP A 90 7.84 1.96 -17.67
N PHE A 91 8.29 1.05 -16.79
CA PHE A 91 9.44 1.28 -15.93
C PHE A 91 10.75 0.82 -16.57
N LEU A 92 11.81 1.62 -16.40
CA LEU A 92 13.15 1.31 -16.88
C LEU A 92 13.90 0.49 -15.82
N TRP A 93 14.40 -0.68 -16.21
CA TRP A 93 15.16 -1.55 -15.34
C TRP A 93 16.60 -1.69 -15.83
N TYR A 94 17.55 -1.25 -15.00
CA TYR A 94 18.98 -1.48 -15.21
C TYR A 94 19.49 -2.49 -14.19
N GLN A 95 20.01 -3.61 -14.65
CA GLN A 95 20.48 -4.67 -13.77
C GLN A 95 21.58 -5.48 -14.42
N TYR A 96 22.59 -5.86 -13.64
CA TYR A 96 23.73 -6.67 -14.10
C TYR A 96 24.48 -6.06 -15.30
N GLY A 97 24.64 -4.75 -15.31
CA GLY A 97 25.40 -4.06 -16.36
C GLY A 97 24.64 -3.77 -17.65
N GLY A 98 23.31 -3.95 -17.67
CA GLY A 98 22.50 -3.68 -18.86
C GLY A 98 21.07 -3.27 -18.57
N TRP A 99 20.46 -2.60 -19.55
CA TRP A 99 19.04 -2.29 -19.55
C TRP A 99 18.24 -3.54 -19.93
N LYS A 100 17.18 -3.80 -19.17
CA LYS A 100 16.24 -4.86 -19.54
C LYS A 100 15.40 -4.43 -20.74
N LEU A 101 15.05 -5.41 -21.57
CA LEU A 101 14.12 -5.20 -22.67
C LEU A 101 12.76 -4.78 -22.11
N ARG A 102 12.19 -3.74 -22.71
CA ARG A 102 10.84 -3.28 -22.40
C ARG A 102 9.82 -4.06 -23.19
N ALA A 103 8.84 -4.59 -22.49
CA ALA A 103 7.70 -5.27 -23.10
C ALA A 103 6.50 -5.20 -22.13
N ASP A 104 5.32 -5.04 -22.67
CA ASP A 104 4.10 -5.03 -21.87
C ASP A 104 3.88 -6.39 -21.22
N SER A 105 3.77 -6.42 -19.92
CA SER A 105 3.56 -7.63 -19.13
C SER A 105 2.11 -7.83 -18.70
N GLY A 106 1.30 -6.78 -18.75
CA GLY A 106 -0.04 -6.75 -18.17
C GLY A 106 -0.04 -6.70 -16.64
N LEU A 107 1.13 -6.48 -16.02
CA LEU A 107 1.30 -6.41 -14.58
C LEU A 107 1.48 -4.96 -14.14
N GLU A 108 0.52 -4.42 -13.43
CA GLU A 108 0.59 -3.04 -12.94
C GLU A 108 1.44 -2.91 -11.68
N ALA A 109 2.18 -1.82 -11.61
CA ALA A 109 2.92 -1.36 -10.45
C ALA A 109 2.66 0.13 -10.21
N ILE A 110 2.90 0.59 -8.99
CA ILE A 110 2.77 2.00 -8.63
C ILE A 110 3.95 2.43 -7.77
N VAL A 111 4.47 3.63 -8.04
CA VAL A 111 5.57 4.24 -7.28
C VAL A 111 5.07 5.51 -6.62
N VAL A 112 5.38 5.65 -5.33
CA VAL A 112 5.05 6.80 -4.50
C VAL A 112 6.30 7.35 -3.82
N SER A 113 6.33 8.63 -3.51
CA SER A 113 7.40 9.29 -2.76
C SER A 113 6.84 10.24 -1.71
#